data_e32f85da1f015c4797e042f0374f5b51
#
_entry.id   e32f85da1f015c4797e042f0374f5b51
#
_cell.length_a   1.000
_cell.length_b   1.000
_cell.length_c   1.000
_cell.angle_alpha   90.00
_cell.angle_beta   90.00
_cell.angle_gamma   90.00
#
_symmetry.space_group_name_H-M   'P 1'
#
loop_
_entity.id
_entity.type
_entity.pdbx_description
1 polymer ?
#
loop_
_entity_poly.entity_id
_entity_poly.type
_entity_poly.pdbx_seq_one_letter_code
_entity_poly.pdbx_strand_id
1 'polypeptide(L)'
;MRSRDSRVSTGLACLLVAVVLCPSAVRAEDATAKIDIFTFVPARLTVKAGTTVTWRNEDDIPHTVTSVTQRFKSRALDTDDTFSFTFTEPGTYDYFCSLHPRMTATVVVEPDNAAK
;
A
#
# COMPACT_ATOMS: atom_id res chain seq x y z
N MET A 1 38.85 -17.13 68.42
CA MET A 1 38.49 -16.03 67.52
C MET A 1 37.97 -16.59 66.21
N ARG A 2 36.72 -16.28 65.94
CA ARG A 2 36.09 -16.80 64.77
C ARG A 2 36.10 -15.75 63.68
N SER A 3 36.75 -16.01 62.56
CA SER A 3 36.61 -15.17 61.37
C SER A 3 35.29 -15.47 60.70
N ARG A 4 34.50 -14.46 60.52
CA ARG A 4 33.27 -14.59 59.72
C ARG A 4 33.63 -14.26 58.29
N ASP A 5 33.73 -15.27 57.50
CA ASP A 5 33.76 -15.07 56.06
C ASP A 5 32.38 -14.67 55.59
N SER A 6 32.18 -13.38 55.41
CA SER A 6 30.97 -12.91 54.72
C SER A 6 31.18 -13.14 53.25
N ARG A 7 30.61 -14.20 52.78
CA ARG A 7 30.50 -14.44 51.34
C ARG A 7 29.49 -13.47 50.79
N VAL A 8 30.01 -12.41 50.19
CA VAL A 8 29.16 -11.55 49.37
C VAL A 8 28.86 -12.31 48.08
N SER A 9 27.68 -12.89 48.03
CA SER A 9 27.17 -13.44 46.80
C SER A 9 26.86 -12.30 45.85
N THR A 10 27.77 -12.06 44.93
CA THR A 10 27.51 -11.14 43.81
C THR A 10 26.57 -11.87 42.88
N GLY A 11 25.28 -11.61 43.05
CA GLY A 11 24.30 -12.05 42.10
C GLY A 11 24.60 -11.43 40.74
N LEU A 12 25.07 -12.24 39.81
CA LEU A 12 25.22 -11.86 38.43
C LEU A 12 23.80 -11.70 37.86
N ALA A 13 23.31 -10.46 37.83
CA ALA A 13 22.08 -10.16 37.13
C ALA A 13 22.35 -10.25 35.62
N CYS A 14 22.08 -11.39 35.04
CA CYS A 14 22.01 -11.52 33.60
C CYS A 14 20.86 -10.64 33.09
N LEU A 15 21.19 -9.45 32.62
CA LEU A 15 20.25 -8.64 31.89
C LEU A 15 20.06 -9.31 30.52
N LEU A 16 19.03 -10.13 30.42
CA LEU A 16 18.59 -10.65 29.13
C LEU A 16 17.96 -9.47 28.36
N VAL A 17 18.76 -8.80 27.57
CA VAL A 17 18.22 -7.88 26.56
C VAL A 17 17.58 -8.77 25.49
N ALA A 18 16.29 -8.96 25.61
CA ALA A 18 15.51 -9.55 24.54
C ALA A 18 15.52 -8.57 23.38
N VAL A 19 16.41 -8.76 22.40
CA VAL A 19 16.33 -8.07 21.13
C VAL A 19 15.12 -8.63 20.42
N VAL A 20 14.00 -7.94 20.56
CA VAL A 20 12.84 -8.22 19.74
C VAL A 20 13.17 -7.75 18.32
N LEU A 21 13.65 -8.68 17.50
CA LEU A 21 13.74 -8.48 16.07
C LEU A 21 12.28 -8.44 15.56
N CYS A 22 11.69 -7.25 15.53
CA CYS A 22 10.51 -7.05 14.72
C CYS A 22 10.94 -7.26 13.28
N PRO A 23 10.41 -8.30 12.56
CA PRO A 23 10.59 -8.33 11.12
C PRO A 23 10.07 -7.01 10.62
N SER A 24 10.88 -6.27 9.88
CA SER A 24 10.40 -5.10 9.17
C SER A 24 9.32 -5.59 8.22
N ALA A 25 8.06 -5.53 8.66
CA ALA A 25 6.95 -5.79 7.80
C ALA A 25 7.07 -4.80 6.63
N VAL A 26 7.15 -5.33 5.40
CA VAL A 26 6.97 -4.52 4.20
C VAL A 26 5.61 -3.87 4.38
N ARG A 27 5.60 -2.59 4.75
CA ARG A 27 4.36 -1.85 4.84
C ARG A 27 3.80 -1.75 3.44
N ALA A 28 2.66 -2.38 3.24
CA ALA A 28 1.85 -2.07 2.09
C ALA A 28 1.60 -0.56 2.12
N GLU A 29 2.13 0.16 1.15
CA GLU A 29 1.82 1.57 0.99
C GLU A 29 0.42 1.68 0.42
N ASP A 30 -0.30 2.71 0.84
CA ASP A 30 -1.61 3.07 0.30
C ASP A 30 -1.48 4.34 -0.51
N ALA A 31 -2.11 4.34 -1.67
CA ALA A 31 -2.23 5.51 -2.53
C ALA A 31 -3.70 5.73 -2.90
N THR A 32 -4.06 6.95 -3.15
CA THR A 32 -5.43 7.31 -3.51
C THR A 32 -5.48 8.03 -4.84
N ALA A 33 -6.53 7.75 -5.61
CA ALA A 33 -6.88 8.47 -6.81
C ALA A 33 -8.35 8.89 -6.72
N LYS A 34 -8.67 9.99 -7.36
CA LYS A 34 -10.03 10.52 -7.40
C LYS A 34 -10.60 10.40 -8.80
N ILE A 35 -11.90 10.30 -8.88
CA ILE A 35 -12.66 10.44 -10.10
C ILE A 35 -13.52 11.69 -9.93
N ASP A 36 -13.28 12.72 -10.72
CA ASP A 36 -13.99 13.99 -10.60
C ASP A 36 -14.06 14.67 -11.97
N ILE A 37 -15.22 15.17 -12.29
CA ILE A 37 -15.50 15.88 -13.55
C ILE A 37 -14.98 15.07 -14.77
N PHE A 38 -15.42 13.80 -14.88
CA PHE A 38 -15.04 12.88 -15.97
C PHE A 38 -13.52 12.67 -16.12
N THR A 39 -12.78 12.78 -15.05
CA THR A 39 -11.32 12.71 -15.06
C THR A 39 -10.81 11.86 -13.89
N PHE A 40 -9.82 11.02 -14.15
CA PHE A 40 -9.03 10.39 -13.09
C PHE A 40 -7.93 11.36 -12.63
N VAL A 41 -7.82 11.56 -11.32
CA VAL A 41 -6.85 12.51 -10.74
C VAL A 41 -5.99 11.79 -9.69
N PRO A 42 -4.69 11.74 -9.87
CA PRO A 42 -3.93 12.18 -11.03
C PRO A 42 -4.10 11.25 -12.25
N ALA A 43 -3.95 11.78 -13.44
CA ALA A 43 -4.03 10.99 -14.67
C ALA A 43 -2.86 10.01 -14.82
N ARG A 44 -1.75 10.27 -14.15
CA ARG A 44 -0.60 9.37 -14.04
C ARG A 44 -0.18 9.27 -12.58
N LEU A 45 -0.30 8.08 -12.03
CA LEU A 45 0.05 7.77 -10.65
C LEU A 45 1.21 6.80 -10.65
N THR A 46 2.32 7.17 -10.01
CA THR A 46 3.49 6.30 -9.85
C THR A 46 3.52 5.78 -8.42
N VAL A 47 3.57 4.46 -8.27
CA VAL A 47 3.60 3.78 -6.98
C VAL A 47 4.67 2.69 -6.97
N LYS A 48 5.03 2.20 -5.81
CA LYS A 48 5.92 1.04 -5.66
C LYS A 48 5.13 -0.26 -5.69
N ALA A 49 5.77 -1.34 -6.13
CA ALA A 49 5.20 -2.68 -6.04
C ALA A 49 4.77 -2.99 -4.59
N GLY A 50 3.60 -3.55 -4.42
CA GLY A 50 2.98 -3.80 -3.11
C GLY A 50 2.00 -2.71 -2.67
N THR A 51 1.87 -1.63 -3.41
CA THR A 51 0.96 -0.53 -3.08
C THR A 51 -0.48 -0.90 -3.41
N THR A 52 -1.39 -0.60 -2.49
CA THR A 52 -2.83 -0.64 -2.73
C THR A 52 -3.31 0.74 -3.15
N VAL A 53 -3.86 0.83 -4.35
CA VAL A 53 -4.47 2.06 -4.86
C VAL A 53 -5.97 2.00 -4.64
N THR A 54 -6.53 3.05 -4.07
CA THR A 54 -7.96 3.21 -3.85
C THR A 54 -8.46 4.39 -4.68
N TRP A 55 -9.41 4.11 -5.58
CA TRP A 55 -10.12 5.13 -6.34
C TRP A 55 -11.42 5.47 -5.61
N ARG A 56 -11.73 6.74 -5.55
CA ARG A 56 -13.00 7.24 -5.02
C ARG A 56 -13.71 8.07 -6.09
N ASN A 57 -14.96 7.75 -6.35
CA ASN A 57 -15.78 8.56 -7.24
C ASN A 57 -16.34 9.76 -6.48
N GLU A 58 -15.83 10.95 -6.79
CA GLU A 58 -16.31 12.22 -6.24
C GLU A 58 -17.26 12.93 -7.21
N ASP A 59 -17.54 12.32 -8.37
CA ASP A 59 -18.47 12.85 -9.35
C ASP A 59 -19.91 12.47 -8.98
N ASP A 60 -20.87 13.18 -9.55
CA ASP A 60 -22.31 12.94 -9.32
C ASP A 60 -22.92 11.92 -10.30
N ILE A 61 -22.11 11.28 -11.11
CA ILE A 61 -22.50 10.22 -12.04
C ILE A 61 -21.63 8.97 -11.82
N PRO A 62 -22.13 7.77 -12.22
CA PRO A 62 -21.36 6.55 -12.10
C PRO A 62 -20.14 6.52 -13.03
N HIS A 63 -19.04 5.94 -12.53
CA HIS A 63 -17.82 5.66 -13.29
C HIS A 63 -17.31 4.27 -12.98
N THR A 64 -16.43 3.73 -13.83
CA THR A 64 -15.71 2.49 -13.57
C THR A 64 -14.21 2.69 -13.63
N VAL A 65 -13.46 1.78 -13.00
CA VAL A 65 -12.03 1.65 -13.12
C VAL A 65 -11.76 0.32 -13.81
N THR A 66 -11.36 0.37 -15.08
CA THR A 66 -11.24 -0.83 -15.93
C THR A 66 -9.87 -0.88 -16.58
N SER A 67 -9.09 -1.90 -16.26
CA SER A 67 -7.79 -2.13 -16.88
C SER A 67 -7.93 -2.48 -18.36
N VAL A 68 -7.10 -1.87 -19.21
CA VAL A 68 -7.05 -2.19 -20.63
C VAL A 68 -6.69 -3.66 -20.87
N THR A 69 -5.86 -4.24 -20.01
CA THR A 69 -5.42 -5.63 -20.08
C THR A 69 -6.20 -6.57 -19.17
N GLN A 70 -7.32 -6.11 -18.60
CA GLN A 70 -8.20 -6.88 -17.73
C GLN A 70 -7.55 -7.37 -16.42
N ARG A 71 -6.53 -6.67 -15.95
CA ARG A 71 -5.89 -6.98 -14.67
C ARG A 71 -6.74 -6.61 -13.46
N PHE A 72 -7.58 -5.60 -13.61
CA PHE A 72 -8.54 -5.18 -12.60
C PHE A 72 -9.77 -4.56 -13.28
N LYS A 73 -10.89 -4.68 -12.62
CA LYS A 73 -12.14 -4.14 -13.11
C LYS A 73 -13.07 -3.87 -11.94
N SER A 74 -13.48 -2.62 -11.75
CA SER A 74 -14.48 -2.28 -10.76
C SER A 74 -15.89 -2.54 -11.29
N ARG A 75 -16.85 -2.64 -10.36
CA ARG A 75 -18.25 -2.39 -10.67
C ARG A 75 -18.45 -0.92 -11.01
N ALA A 76 -19.64 -0.53 -11.44
CA ALA A 76 -20.01 0.88 -11.53
C ALA A 76 -19.96 1.49 -10.13
N LEU A 77 -19.18 2.54 -9.98
CA LEU A 77 -19.01 3.29 -8.74
C LEU A 77 -19.95 4.47 -8.75
N ASP A 78 -20.90 4.51 -7.82
CA ASP A 78 -21.73 5.67 -7.57
C ASP A 78 -20.93 6.73 -6.81
N THR A 79 -21.50 7.91 -6.61
CA THR A 79 -20.87 8.97 -5.81
C THR A 79 -20.44 8.44 -4.44
N ASP A 80 -19.22 8.75 -4.06
CA ASP A 80 -18.55 8.31 -2.81
C ASP A 80 -18.18 6.83 -2.74
N ASP A 81 -18.53 6.02 -3.73
CA ASP A 81 -18.06 4.64 -3.79
C ASP A 81 -16.57 4.57 -4.08
N THR A 82 -15.96 3.51 -3.58
CA THR A 82 -14.52 3.25 -3.74
C THR A 82 -14.26 1.89 -4.37
N PHE A 83 -13.12 1.79 -5.02
CA PHE A 83 -12.54 0.55 -5.53
C PHE A 83 -11.06 0.50 -5.20
N SER A 84 -10.56 -0.63 -4.75
CA SER A 84 -9.15 -0.79 -4.41
C SER A 84 -8.54 -1.97 -5.15
N PHE A 85 -7.28 -1.82 -5.56
CA PHE A 85 -6.49 -2.88 -6.16
C PHE A 85 -5.04 -2.78 -5.69
N THR A 86 -4.42 -3.93 -5.36
CA THR A 86 -3.03 -4.00 -4.93
C THR A 86 -2.15 -4.38 -6.12
N PHE A 87 -1.19 -3.50 -6.45
CA PHE A 87 -0.25 -3.70 -7.55
C PHE A 87 1.01 -4.39 -7.03
N THR A 88 1.18 -5.67 -7.34
CA THR A 88 2.33 -6.46 -6.89
C THR A 88 3.45 -6.55 -7.91
N GLU A 89 3.15 -6.39 -9.19
CA GLU A 89 4.11 -6.53 -10.28
C GLU A 89 4.48 -5.18 -10.87
N PRO A 90 5.79 -4.85 -11.00
CA PRO A 90 6.21 -3.67 -11.73
C PRO A 90 5.70 -3.66 -13.17
N GLY A 91 5.37 -2.49 -13.66
CA GLY A 91 4.87 -2.31 -15.02
C GLY A 91 4.05 -1.04 -15.18
N THR A 92 3.51 -0.85 -16.35
CA THR A 92 2.62 0.25 -16.70
C THR A 92 1.23 -0.28 -16.95
N TYR A 93 0.26 0.25 -16.23
CA TYR A 93 -1.13 -0.21 -16.26
C TYR A 93 -2.04 0.90 -16.73
N ASP A 94 -2.41 0.85 -18.00
CA ASP A 94 -3.39 1.77 -18.55
C ASP A 94 -4.81 1.32 -18.18
N TYR A 95 -5.65 2.28 -17.86
CA TYR A 95 -7.03 2.00 -17.50
C TYR A 95 -7.96 3.11 -18.00
N PHE A 96 -9.25 2.84 -17.97
CA PHE A 96 -10.27 3.70 -18.49
C PHE A 96 -11.60 3.50 -17.75
N CYS A 97 -12.53 4.39 -17.99
CA CYS A 97 -13.92 4.22 -17.56
C CYS A 97 -14.71 3.54 -18.68
N SER A 98 -15.28 2.36 -18.42
CA SER A 98 -16.06 1.64 -19.44
C SER A 98 -17.35 2.34 -19.86
N LEU A 99 -17.86 3.25 -19.01
CA LEU A 99 -19.03 4.06 -19.32
C LEU A 99 -18.68 5.31 -20.14
N HIS A 100 -17.42 5.75 -20.08
CA HIS A 100 -16.89 6.93 -20.76
C HIS A 100 -15.50 6.59 -21.31
N PRO A 101 -15.38 5.87 -22.44
CA PRO A 101 -14.11 5.26 -22.86
C PRO A 101 -12.97 6.24 -23.17
N ARG A 102 -13.27 7.53 -23.36
CA ARG A 102 -12.23 8.58 -23.52
C ARG A 102 -11.60 9.02 -22.20
N MET A 103 -12.20 8.65 -21.08
CA MET A 103 -11.69 8.92 -19.75
C MET A 103 -10.64 7.87 -19.41
N THR A 104 -9.37 8.23 -19.55
CA THR A 104 -8.23 7.33 -19.44
C THR A 104 -7.19 7.81 -18.43
N ALA A 105 -6.43 6.88 -17.89
CA ALA A 105 -5.33 7.17 -16.98
C ALA A 105 -4.33 6.01 -16.92
N THR A 106 -3.28 6.18 -16.15
CA THR A 106 -2.20 5.21 -16.04
C THR A 106 -1.68 5.10 -14.62
N VAL A 107 -1.47 3.88 -14.15
CA VAL A 107 -0.67 3.60 -12.94
C VAL A 107 0.66 3.02 -13.38
N VAL A 108 1.76 3.64 -12.94
CA VAL A 108 3.11 3.13 -13.12
C VAL A 108 3.56 2.49 -11.81
N VAL A 109 3.89 1.21 -11.86
CA VAL A 109 4.36 0.46 -10.71
C VAL A 109 5.86 0.24 -10.85
N GLU A 110 6.62 0.83 -9.95
CA GLU A 110 8.07 0.70 -9.88
C GLU A 110 8.46 -0.45 -8.96
N PRO A 111 9.63 -1.10 -9.21
CA PRO A 111 10.13 -2.10 -8.29
C PRO A 111 10.27 -1.54 -6.88
N ASP A 112 9.93 -2.35 -5.88
CA ASP A 112 10.24 -2.03 -4.50
C ASP A 112 11.72 -2.36 -4.23
N ASN A 113 12.56 -1.33 -4.13
CA ASN A 113 13.99 -1.48 -3.88
C ASN A 113 14.35 -1.68 -2.41
N ALA A 114 13.37 -1.77 -1.51
CA ALA A 114 13.60 -1.93 -0.07
C ALA A 114 14.17 -3.30 0.31
N ALA A 115 14.30 -4.24 -0.64
CA ALA A 115 14.75 -5.61 -0.42
C ALA A 115 16.23 -5.84 -0.76
N LYS A 116 17.05 -4.80 -0.77
CA LYS A 116 18.50 -4.96 -0.91
C LYS A 116 19.19 -5.07 0.44
#